data_197c67830646b5d44e86209addba4b66
#
_entry.id   197c67830646b5d44e86209addba4b66
#
_cell.length_a   1.000
_cell.length_b   1.000
_cell.length_c   1.000
_cell.angle_alpha   90.00
_cell.angle_beta   90.00
_cell.angle_gamma   90.00
#
_symmetry.space_group_name_H-M   'P 1'
#
loop_
_entity.id
_entity.type
_entity.pdbx_description
1 polymer ?
#
loop_
_entity_poly.entity_id
_entity_poly.type
_entity_poly.pdbx_seq_one_letter_code
_entity_poly.pdbx_strand_id
1 'polypeptide(L)'
;MGEFKEKTIGKEFEIQPDIEEAMEYFLDEVPVSDYLKEMRDFIIACFMCTKSDNLRVLRQCLYDFKSHLNKLPSELIEKDNIFLKNILGSFIAVYAEYNNSENKELICNWSRDCQISLLQDDNEDKQRIQHLREKYQSLNKGLTYNVLNPEYVTAIIQYIITGAPLVEFIVTEIKDKQKELKPWEMLSGFFDMEQQKLESICQATIKAILDKKIKDAYQLGYSIAYLSYFDAIGIFSDIKPHISSIKVRIAEMINSQTSLEELYQLRGLFISGCNYVTTDSKTPITDDIVDY
;
A
#
# COMPACT_ATOMS: atom_id res chain seq x y z
N MET A 1 -23.18 -28.52 -27.68
CA MET A 1 -21.74 -28.32 -28.05
C MET A 1 -20.94 -29.61 -28.02
N GLY A 2 -21.24 -30.60 -27.18
CA GLY A 2 -20.49 -31.86 -27.08
C GLY A 2 -20.42 -32.69 -28.36
N GLU A 3 -21.56 -32.87 -29.05
CA GLU A 3 -21.62 -33.70 -30.28
C GLU A 3 -20.84 -33.11 -31.45
N PHE A 4 -20.60 -31.81 -31.49
CA PHE A 4 -19.82 -31.15 -32.58
C PHE A 4 -18.30 -31.29 -32.32
N LYS A 5 -17.86 -31.34 -31.06
CA LYS A 5 -16.47 -31.57 -30.69
C LYS A 5 -16.00 -32.99 -31.08
N GLU A 6 -16.86 -34.00 -30.82
CA GLU A 6 -16.53 -35.40 -31.11
C GLU A 6 -16.31 -35.69 -32.60
N LYS A 7 -17.00 -34.95 -33.48
CA LYS A 7 -16.92 -35.15 -34.93
C LYS A 7 -15.78 -34.33 -35.59
N THR A 8 -15.28 -33.28 -34.94
CA THR A 8 -14.36 -32.33 -35.58
C THR A 8 -12.98 -32.33 -34.94
N ILE A 9 -12.86 -32.71 -33.66
CA ILE A 9 -11.61 -32.68 -32.89
C ILE A 9 -11.31 -34.09 -32.40
N GLY A 10 -10.36 -34.76 -33.06
CA GLY A 10 -10.01 -36.14 -32.76
C GLY A 10 -9.23 -36.35 -31.46
N LYS A 11 -8.53 -35.34 -30.98
CA LYS A 11 -7.77 -35.31 -29.69
C LYS A 11 -7.67 -33.91 -29.18
N GLU A 12 -7.88 -33.72 -27.89
CA GLU A 12 -7.55 -32.51 -27.16
C GLU A 12 -6.26 -32.77 -26.38
N PHE A 13 -5.31 -31.82 -26.46
CA PHE A 13 -4.10 -31.81 -25.65
C PHE A 13 -4.16 -30.59 -24.74
N GLU A 14 -4.03 -30.80 -23.45
CA GLU A 14 -3.81 -29.73 -22.48
C GLU A 14 -2.31 -29.42 -22.45
N ILE A 15 -1.97 -28.21 -22.85
CA ILE A 15 -0.59 -27.71 -22.76
C ILE A 15 -0.52 -26.84 -21.51
N GLN A 16 0.21 -27.31 -20.50
CA GLN A 16 0.55 -26.50 -19.34
C GLN A 16 1.76 -25.64 -19.70
N PRO A 17 1.66 -24.31 -19.55
CA PRO A 17 2.78 -23.42 -19.83
C PRO A 17 3.89 -23.62 -18.79
N ASP A 18 5.11 -23.78 -19.27
CA ASP A 18 6.31 -23.68 -18.43
C ASP A 18 6.64 -22.20 -18.22
N ILE A 19 6.29 -21.69 -17.06
CA ILE A 19 6.45 -20.27 -16.71
C ILE A 19 7.93 -19.93 -16.57
N GLU A 20 8.76 -20.84 -16.06
CA GLU A 20 10.20 -20.60 -15.87
C GLU A 20 10.92 -20.50 -17.20
N GLU A 21 10.67 -21.43 -18.12
CA GLU A 21 11.24 -21.41 -19.47
C GLU A 21 10.75 -20.19 -20.27
N ALA A 22 9.46 -19.89 -20.19
CA ALA A 22 8.88 -18.72 -20.84
C ALA A 22 9.48 -17.41 -20.32
N MET A 23 9.78 -17.34 -19.02
CA MET A 23 10.37 -16.16 -18.40
C MET A 23 11.81 -15.94 -18.87
N GLU A 24 12.62 -16.99 -18.97
CA GLU A 24 13.96 -16.90 -19.55
C GLU A 24 13.90 -16.35 -20.97
N TYR A 25 13.02 -16.90 -21.79
CA TYR A 25 12.82 -16.41 -23.16
C TYR A 25 12.37 -14.93 -23.19
N PHE A 26 11.44 -14.52 -22.34
CA PHE A 26 10.97 -13.12 -22.30
C PHE A 26 12.06 -12.16 -21.86
N LEU A 27 12.90 -12.57 -20.93
CA LEU A 27 14.01 -11.75 -20.44
C LEU A 27 15.18 -11.67 -21.43
N ASP A 28 15.33 -12.65 -22.34
CA ASP A 28 16.36 -12.65 -23.38
C ASP A 28 15.91 -11.96 -24.66
N GLU A 29 14.64 -12.13 -25.08
CA GLU A 29 14.08 -11.55 -26.32
C GLU A 29 14.01 -10.02 -26.28
N VAL A 30 13.87 -9.48 -25.11
CA VAL A 30 13.83 -8.04 -24.91
C VAL A 30 15.21 -7.63 -24.40
N PRO A 31 15.92 -6.63 -24.99
CA PRO A 31 17.08 -6.03 -24.33
C PRO A 31 16.59 -5.42 -23.01
N VAL A 32 16.52 -6.28 -21.99
CA VAL A 32 15.88 -6.03 -20.72
C VAL A 32 16.84 -5.22 -19.88
N SER A 33 16.30 -4.27 -19.14
CA SER A 33 17.05 -3.62 -18.07
C SER A 33 17.52 -4.69 -17.09
N ASP A 34 18.74 -4.55 -16.60
CA ASP A 34 19.31 -5.48 -15.61
C ASP A 34 18.36 -5.63 -14.39
N TYR A 35 17.60 -4.59 -14.08
CA TYR A 35 16.57 -4.60 -13.03
C TYR A 35 15.52 -5.73 -13.20
N LEU A 36 14.94 -5.91 -14.38
CA LEU A 36 13.95 -7.00 -14.59
C LEU A 36 14.58 -8.39 -14.53
N LYS A 37 15.83 -8.54 -14.98
CA LYS A 37 16.56 -9.80 -14.82
C LYS A 37 16.79 -10.15 -13.35
N GLU A 38 17.16 -9.17 -12.56
CA GLU A 38 17.34 -9.33 -11.11
C GLU A 38 16.02 -9.62 -10.38
N MET A 39 14.90 -9.14 -10.91
CA MET A 39 13.56 -9.38 -10.36
C MET A 39 12.89 -10.66 -10.87
N ARG A 40 13.57 -11.53 -11.64
CA ARG A 40 13.03 -12.74 -12.25
C ARG A 40 12.17 -13.56 -11.27
N ASP A 41 12.72 -13.97 -10.16
CA ASP A 41 12.03 -14.84 -9.21
C ASP A 41 10.82 -14.15 -8.56
N PHE A 42 10.92 -12.84 -8.32
CA PHE A 42 9.79 -12.05 -7.84
C PHE A 42 8.67 -11.95 -8.89
N ILE A 43 9.01 -11.74 -10.16
CA ILE A 43 8.05 -11.70 -11.26
C ILE A 43 7.32 -13.04 -11.38
N ILE A 44 8.06 -14.16 -11.34
CA ILE A 44 7.48 -15.50 -11.36
C ILE A 44 6.53 -15.69 -10.18
N ALA A 45 6.96 -15.36 -8.97
CA ALA A 45 6.12 -15.46 -7.78
C ALA A 45 4.83 -14.61 -7.88
N CYS A 46 4.94 -13.37 -8.39
CA CYS A 46 3.77 -12.52 -8.65
C CYS A 46 2.82 -13.15 -9.65
N PHE A 47 3.34 -13.63 -10.78
CA PHE A 47 2.51 -14.22 -11.82
C PHE A 47 1.85 -15.52 -11.37
N MET A 48 2.54 -16.37 -10.65
CA MET A 48 1.96 -17.59 -10.05
C MET A 48 0.79 -17.28 -9.11
N CYS A 49 0.89 -16.20 -8.33
CA CYS A 49 -0.23 -15.77 -7.47
C CYS A 49 -1.46 -15.35 -8.27
N THR A 50 -1.31 -14.91 -9.52
CA THR A 50 -2.45 -14.55 -10.37
C THR A 50 -3.31 -15.74 -10.76
N LYS A 51 -2.77 -16.97 -10.67
CA LYS A 51 -3.38 -18.20 -11.17
C LYS A 51 -3.76 -18.13 -12.66
N SER A 52 -3.11 -17.23 -13.40
CA SER A 52 -3.28 -17.09 -14.85
C SER A 52 -2.29 -17.99 -15.56
N ASP A 53 -2.73 -18.63 -16.63
CA ASP A 53 -1.92 -19.39 -17.58
C ASP A 53 -1.59 -18.57 -18.85
N ASN A 54 -2.05 -17.32 -18.89
CA ASN A 54 -1.94 -16.47 -20.07
C ASN A 54 -0.56 -15.78 -20.14
N LEU A 55 0.44 -16.49 -20.66
CA LEU A 55 1.79 -15.97 -20.84
C LEU A 55 1.87 -14.74 -21.76
N ARG A 56 0.89 -14.53 -22.66
CA ARG A 56 0.85 -13.32 -23.49
C ARG A 56 0.59 -12.07 -22.65
N VAL A 57 -0.25 -12.19 -21.64
CA VAL A 57 -0.51 -11.10 -20.69
C VAL A 57 0.75 -10.76 -19.90
N LEU A 58 1.48 -11.78 -19.41
CA LEU A 58 2.76 -11.57 -18.72
C LEU A 58 3.78 -10.87 -19.62
N ARG A 59 3.96 -11.38 -20.85
CA ARG A 59 4.89 -10.79 -21.83
C ARG A 59 4.55 -9.32 -22.11
N GLN A 60 3.27 -9.00 -22.37
CA GLN A 60 2.84 -7.63 -22.61
C GLN A 60 3.09 -6.74 -21.38
N CYS A 61 2.74 -7.22 -20.21
CA CYS A 61 2.99 -6.56 -18.94
C CYS A 61 4.47 -6.17 -18.77
N LEU A 62 5.38 -7.12 -19.00
CA LEU A 62 6.83 -6.88 -18.88
C LEU A 62 7.34 -5.89 -19.93
N TYR A 63 6.81 -5.95 -21.15
CA TYR A 63 7.15 -5.03 -22.22
C TYR A 63 6.75 -3.59 -21.90
N ASP A 64 5.54 -3.43 -21.39
CA ASP A 64 5.01 -2.13 -21.01
C ASP A 64 5.74 -1.56 -19.79
N PHE A 65 5.99 -2.39 -18.78
CA PHE A 65 6.75 -1.96 -17.59
C PHE A 65 8.17 -1.52 -17.96
N LYS A 66 8.85 -2.26 -18.83
CA LYS A 66 10.16 -1.87 -19.36
C LYS A 66 10.12 -0.52 -20.07
N SER A 67 9.08 -0.26 -20.86
CA SER A 67 8.91 1.03 -21.54
C SER A 67 8.86 2.20 -20.55
N HIS A 68 8.33 1.97 -19.34
CA HIS A 68 8.36 2.94 -18.25
C HIS A 68 9.75 3.03 -17.62
N LEU A 69 10.40 1.89 -17.32
CA LEU A 69 11.77 1.87 -16.77
C LEU A 69 12.75 2.68 -17.62
N ASN A 70 12.67 2.56 -18.93
CA ASN A 70 13.55 3.30 -19.86
C ASN A 70 13.39 4.82 -19.81
N LYS A 71 12.32 5.32 -19.21
CA LYS A 71 12.04 6.74 -19.05
C LYS A 71 12.29 7.25 -17.63
N LEU A 72 12.58 6.35 -16.69
CA LEU A 72 12.90 6.73 -15.32
C LEU A 72 14.36 7.22 -15.22
N PRO A 73 14.64 8.16 -14.32
CA PRO A 73 16.01 8.48 -13.92
C PRO A 73 16.74 7.23 -13.41
N SER A 74 18.00 7.04 -13.84
CA SER A 74 18.77 5.84 -13.49
C SER A 74 18.96 5.63 -11.99
N GLU A 75 19.03 6.71 -11.23
CA GLU A 75 19.13 6.69 -9.77
C GLU A 75 17.91 6.11 -9.06
N LEU A 76 16.77 6.01 -9.76
CA LEU A 76 15.55 5.40 -9.24
C LEU A 76 15.42 3.91 -9.60
N ILE A 77 16.27 3.41 -10.50
CA ILE A 77 16.25 2.01 -10.98
C ILE A 77 17.31 1.20 -10.20
N GLU A 78 17.22 1.24 -8.87
CA GLU A 78 18.10 0.45 -8.01
C GLU A 78 17.41 -0.85 -7.61
N LYS A 79 18.22 -1.93 -7.48
CA LYS A 79 17.74 -3.28 -7.12
C LYS A 79 16.94 -3.28 -5.83
N ASP A 80 17.42 -2.54 -4.84
CA ASP A 80 16.85 -2.50 -3.50
C ASP A 80 15.73 -1.45 -3.37
N ASN A 81 15.31 -0.84 -4.48
CA ASN A 81 14.20 0.10 -4.47
C ASN A 81 12.87 -0.64 -4.26
N ILE A 82 12.49 -0.76 -2.99
CA ILE A 82 11.28 -1.49 -2.59
C ILE A 82 10.00 -0.89 -3.18
N PHE A 83 9.98 0.42 -3.44
CA PHE A 83 8.80 1.09 -4.04
C PHE A 83 8.67 0.70 -5.52
N LEU A 84 9.77 0.65 -6.26
CA LEU A 84 9.77 0.19 -7.64
C LEU A 84 9.36 -1.28 -7.74
N LYS A 85 9.82 -2.11 -6.80
CA LYS A 85 9.40 -3.52 -6.66
C LYS A 85 7.89 -3.64 -6.36
N ASN A 86 7.34 -2.80 -5.48
CA ASN A 86 5.92 -2.75 -5.20
C ASN A 86 5.11 -2.43 -6.45
N ILE A 87 5.54 -1.41 -7.22
CA ILE A 87 4.86 -1.01 -8.46
C ILE A 87 4.91 -2.14 -9.50
N LEU A 88 6.04 -2.83 -9.64
CA LEU A 88 6.16 -4.00 -10.52
C LEU A 88 5.18 -5.11 -10.13
N GLY A 89 5.09 -5.45 -8.84
CA GLY A 89 4.13 -6.43 -8.35
C GLY A 89 2.69 -6.03 -8.63
N SER A 90 2.34 -4.77 -8.39
CA SER A 90 1.02 -4.21 -8.71
C SER A 90 0.73 -4.25 -10.21
N PHE A 91 1.74 -3.95 -11.03
CA PHE A 91 1.61 -3.97 -12.49
C PHE A 91 1.24 -5.36 -12.98
N ILE A 92 1.95 -6.41 -12.52
CA ILE A 92 1.68 -7.80 -12.89
C ILE A 92 0.27 -8.23 -12.42
N ALA A 93 -0.08 -7.95 -11.17
CA ALA A 93 -1.38 -8.31 -10.61
C ALA A 93 -2.53 -7.64 -11.37
N VAL A 94 -2.44 -6.32 -11.59
CA VAL A 94 -3.50 -5.56 -12.29
C VAL A 94 -3.64 -6.00 -13.74
N TYR A 95 -2.53 -6.26 -14.45
CA TYR A 95 -2.59 -6.77 -15.83
C TYR A 95 -3.30 -8.12 -15.91
N ALA A 96 -3.00 -9.02 -14.98
CA ALA A 96 -3.64 -10.34 -14.94
C ALA A 96 -5.14 -10.23 -14.63
N GLU A 97 -5.52 -9.44 -13.61
CA GLU A 97 -6.93 -9.29 -13.23
C GLU A 97 -7.74 -8.49 -14.27
N TYR A 98 -7.16 -7.51 -14.93
CA TYR A 98 -7.81 -6.80 -16.03
C TYR A 98 -8.11 -7.70 -17.23
N ASN A 99 -7.26 -8.69 -17.49
CA ASN A 99 -7.46 -9.68 -18.56
C ASN A 99 -8.27 -10.90 -18.12
N ASN A 100 -8.64 -11.00 -16.85
CA ASN A 100 -9.57 -11.99 -16.33
C ASN A 100 -10.99 -11.44 -16.45
N SER A 101 -11.86 -12.12 -17.25
CA SER A 101 -13.23 -11.66 -17.50
C SER A 101 -14.08 -11.54 -16.24
N GLU A 102 -13.82 -12.35 -15.23
CA GLU A 102 -14.54 -12.33 -13.95
C GLU A 102 -14.17 -11.13 -13.07
N ASN A 103 -12.91 -10.68 -13.13
CA ASN A 103 -12.38 -9.65 -12.25
C ASN A 103 -12.23 -8.29 -12.93
N LYS A 104 -12.36 -8.21 -14.24
CA LYS A 104 -12.11 -6.99 -15.03
C LYS A 104 -12.92 -5.80 -14.54
N GLU A 105 -14.21 -5.96 -14.32
CA GLU A 105 -15.07 -4.88 -13.85
C GLU A 105 -14.69 -4.42 -12.42
N LEU A 106 -14.47 -5.37 -11.54
CA LEU A 106 -14.06 -5.10 -10.17
C LEU A 106 -12.71 -4.35 -10.12
N ILE A 107 -11.71 -4.78 -10.89
CA ILE A 107 -10.40 -4.13 -10.88
C ILE A 107 -10.44 -2.72 -11.51
N CYS A 108 -11.29 -2.48 -12.51
CA CYS A 108 -11.50 -1.17 -13.08
C CYS A 108 -12.15 -0.18 -12.10
N ASN A 109 -12.96 -0.67 -11.17
CA ASN A 109 -13.64 0.13 -10.16
C ASN A 109 -12.98 0.03 -8.77
N TRP A 110 -11.83 -0.61 -8.66
CA TRP A 110 -11.20 -1.04 -7.40
C TRP A 110 -11.17 0.02 -6.32
N SER A 111 -10.71 1.23 -6.65
CA SER A 111 -10.59 2.33 -5.68
C SER A 111 -11.93 2.73 -5.09
N ARG A 112 -12.95 2.86 -5.94
CA ARG A 112 -14.33 3.18 -5.54
C ARG A 112 -14.93 2.06 -4.70
N ASP A 113 -14.81 0.82 -5.17
CA ASP A 113 -15.47 -0.33 -4.54
C ASP A 113 -14.80 -0.67 -3.20
N CYS A 114 -13.49 -0.45 -3.07
CA CYS A 114 -12.79 -0.53 -1.78
C CYS A 114 -13.32 0.50 -0.77
N GLN A 115 -13.59 1.73 -1.19
CA GLN A 115 -14.16 2.77 -0.31
C GLN A 115 -15.60 2.44 0.10
N ILE A 116 -16.42 2.01 -0.84
CA ILE A 116 -17.81 1.63 -0.58
C ILE A 116 -17.88 0.41 0.36
N SER A 117 -17.00 -0.58 0.18
CA SER A 117 -16.97 -1.80 1.01
C SER A 117 -16.68 -1.52 2.49
N LEU A 118 -16.07 -0.37 2.81
CA LEU A 118 -15.86 0.06 4.20
C LEU A 118 -17.15 0.59 4.86
N LEU A 119 -18.13 1.02 4.04
CA LEU A 119 -19.34 1.71 4.51
C LEU A 119 -20.57 0.81 4.51
N GLN A 120 -20.52 -0.33 3.83
CA GLN A 120 -21.68 -1.23 3.67
C GLN A 120 -21.46 -2.55 4.40
N ASP A 121 -22.52 -3.05 5.02
CA ASP A 121 -22.60 -4.40 5.53
C ASP A 121 -22.64 -5.42 4.36
N ASP A 122 -22.18 -6.65 4.60
CA ASP A 122 -21.91 -7.74 3.66
C ASP A 122 -22.69 -7.69 2.33
N ASN A 123 -21.95 -7.43 1.23
CA ASN A 123 -22.44 -7.60 -0.13
C ASN A 123 -21.46 -8.48 -0.94
N GLU A 124 -21.89 -8.94 -2.11
CA GLU A 124 -21.06 -9.80 -3.00
C GLU A 124 -19.73 -9.13 -3.40
N ASP A 125 -19.72 -7.82 -3.60
CA ASP A 125 -18.52 -7.09 -3.98
C ASP A 125 -17.48 -7.07 -2.85
N LYS A 126 -17.91 -6.97 -1.60
CA LYS A 126 -17.03 -7.06 -0.43
C LYS A 126 -16.33 -8.41 -0.34
N GLN A 127 -17.07 -9.51 -0.60
CA GLN A 127 -16.50 -10.86 -0.62
C GLN A 127 -15.51 -11.03 -1.78
N ARG A 128 -15.80 -10.49 -2.97
CA ARG A 128 -14.91 -10.50 -4.13
C ARG A 128 -13.62 -9.68 -3.87
N ILE A 129 -13.76 -8.51 -3.27
CA ILE A 129 -12.61 -7.67 -2.86
C ILE A 129 -11.73 -8.42 -1.86
N GLN A 130 -12.34 -9.02 -0.84
CA GLN A 130 -11.64 -9.80 0.16
C GLN A 130 -10.91 -11.00 -0.46
N HIS A 131 -11.57 -11.73 -1.36
CA HIS A 131 -10.96 -12.84 -2.09
C HIS A 131 -9.73 -12.40 -2.90
N LEU A 132 -9.79 -11.27 -3.62
CA LEU A 132 -8.63 -10.75 -4.34
C LEU A 132 -7.50 -10.32 -3.40
N ARG A 133 -7.80 -9.71 -2.27
CA ARG A 133 -6.79 -9.36 -1.26
C ARG A 133 -6.08 -10.59 -0.71
N GLU A 134 -6.81 -11.63 -0.39
CA GLU A 134 -6.28 -12.91 0.11
C GLU A 134 -5.41 -13.62 -0.94
N LYS A 135 -5.82 -13.57 -2.21
CA LYS A 135 -5.08 -14.13 -3.34
C LYS A 135 -3.64 -13.62 -3.41
N TYR A 136 -3.42 -12.34 -3.10
CA TYR A 136 -2.12 -11.69 -3.15
C TYR A 136 -1.44 -11.51 -1.78
N GLN A 137 -2.04 -12.03 -0.71
CA GLN A 137 -1.53 -11.82 0.65
C GLN A 137 -0.10 -12.33 0.85
N SER A 138 0.25 -13.44 0.18
CA SER A 138 1.61 -14.02 0.30
C SER A 138 2.70 -13.09 -0.25
N LEU A 139 2.39 -12.31 -1.29
CA LEU A 139 3.32 -11.34 -1.89
C LEU A 139 3.56 -10.14 -0.98
N ASN A 140 2.54 -9.74 -0.22
CA ASN A 140 2.60 -8.55 0.62
C ASN A 140 3.61 -8.66 1.76
N LYS A 141 4.00 -9.89 2.16
CA LYS A 141 4.99 -10.12 3.22
C LYS A 141 6.40 -9.60 2.90
N GLY A 142 6.73 -9.42 1.63
CA GLY A 142 8.03 -8.90 1.18
C GLY A 142 7.96 -7.50 0.58
N LEU A 143 6.82 -6.82 0.74
CA LEU A 143 6.55 -5.52 0.15
C LEU A 143 6.11 -4.52 1.23
N THR A 144 6.36 -3.24 0.99
CA THR A 144 5.92 -2.16 1.89
C THR A 144 4.41 -1.92 1.79
N TYR A 145 3.82 -2.18 0.62
CA TYR A 145 2.41 -1.95 0.34
C TYR A 145 1.78 -3.19 -0.30
N ASN A 146 0.46 -3.30 -0.15
CA ASN A 146 -0.31 -4.31 -0.86
C ASN A 146 -0.21 -4.09 -2.38
N VAL A 147 0.01 -5.16 -3.15
CA VAL A 147 0.07 -5.11 -4.63
C VAL A 147 -1.24 -4.58 -5.25
N LEU A 148 -2.36 -4.67 -4.55
CA LEU A 148 -3.63 -4.05 -4.94
C LEU A 148 -3.90 -2.75 -4.17
N ASN A 149 -2.84 -1.95 -3.91
CA ASN A 149 -3.01 -0.60 -3.39
C ASN A 149 -3.91 0.21 -4.34
N PRO A 150 -4.98 0.87 -3.84
CA PRO A 150 -5.95 1.57 -4.69
C PRO A 150 -5.33 2.65 -5.61
N GLU A 151 -4.30 3.36 -5.14
CA GLU A 151 -3.62 4.38 -5.93
C GLU A 151 -2.85 3.76 -7.10
N TYR A 152 -2.13 2.66 -6.86
CA TYR A 152 -1.39 1.93 -7.89
C TYR A 152 -2.33 1.30 -8.91
N VAL A 153 -3.40 0.65 -8.43
CA VAL A 153 -4.42 0.06 -9.31
C VAL A 153 -5.03 1.11 -10.21
N THR A 154 -5.43 2.26 -9.65
CA THR A 154 -6.03 3.36 -10.43
C THR A 154 -5.09 3.86 -11.51
N ALA A 155 -3.84 4.13 -11.18
CA ALA A 155 -2.84 4.62 -12.13
C ALA A 155 -2.57 3.60 -13.26
N ILE A 156 -2.42 2.32 -12.90
CA ILE A 156 -2.15 1.24 -13.86
C ILE A 156 -3.35 1.01 -14.77
N ILE A 157 -4.57 0.99 -14.25
CA ILE A 157 -5.79 0.86 -15.05
C ILE A 157 -5.94 2.03 -16.01
N GLN A 158 -5.67 3.26 -15.55
CA GLN A 158 -5.67 4.42 -16.42
C GLN A 158 -4.68 4.27 -17.56
N TYR A 159 -3.46 3.78 -17.29
CA TYR A 159 -2.49 3.47 -18.33
C TYR A 159 -3.00 2.42 -19.32
N ILE A 160 -3.54 1.30 -18.83
CA ILE A 160 -4.03 0.20 -19.69
C ILE A 160 -5.14 0.70 -20.64
N ILE A 161 -6.04 1.57 -20.15
CA ILE A 161 -7.19 2.03 -20.92
C ILE A 161 -6.82 3.17 -21.88
N THR A 162 -5.98 4.12 -21.45
CA THR A 162 -5.74 5.37 -22.16
C THR A 162 -4.36 5.49 -22.79
N GLY A 163 -3.40 4.64 -22.39
CA GLY A 163 -1.99 4.79 -22.75
C GLY A 163 -1.27 5.93 -22.02
N ALA A 164 -1.91 6.57 -21.02
CA ALA A 164 -1.31 7.65 -20.26
C ALA A 164 -0.03 7.17 -19.53
N PRO A 165 1.13 7.84 -19.67
CA PRO A 165 2.39 7.35 -19.12
C PRO A 165 2.39 7.36 -17.59
N LEU A 166 2.88 6.27 -16.99
CA LEU A 166 3.00 6.12 -15.53
C LEU A 166 4.27 6.75 -14.95
N VAL A 167 5.15 7.29 -15.79
CA VAL A 167 6.48 7.76 -15.35
C VAL A 167 6.41 8.81 -14.26
N GLU A 168 5.53 9.81 -14.41
CA GLU A 168 5.36 10.87 -13.41
C GLU A 168 4.82 10.30 -12.10
N PHE A 169 3.85 9.40 -12.16
CA PHE A 169 3.33 8.70 -10.99
C PHE A 169 4.44 7.92 -10.26
N ILE A 170 5.22 7.11 -10.99
CA ILE A 170 6.32 6.31 -10.43
C ILE A 170 7.37 7.22 -9.79
N VAL A 171 7.79 8.29 -10.47
CA VAL A 171 8.78 9.25 -9.95
C VAL A 171 8.28 9.93 -8.68
N THR A 172 7.03 10.35 -8.67
CA THR A 172 6.42 11.01 -7.50
C THR A 172 6.33 10.05 -6.32
N GLU A 173 5.82 8.84 -6.54
CA GLU A 173 5.71 7.81 -5.51
C GLU A 173 7.07 7.48 -4.87
N ILE A 174 8.11 7.23 -5.70
CA ILE A 174 9.43 6.91 -5.18
C ILE A 174 9.99 8.11 -4.41
N LYS A 175 9.94 9.32 -4.96
CA LYS A 175 10.50 10.52 -4.31
C LYS A 175 9.77 10.88 -3.03
N ASP A 176 8.45 10.80 -3.01
CA ASP A 176 7.65 11.13 -1.82
C ASP A 176 7.85 10.10 -0.70
N LYS A 177 8.06 8.84 -1.06
CA LYS A 177 8.32 7.76 -0.10
C LYS A 177 9.79 7.68 0.33
N GLN A 178 10.74 8.13 -0.50
CA GLN A 178 12.15 8.27 -0.14
C GLN A 178 12.46 9.54 0.66
N LYS A 179 11.53 10.47 0.79
CA LYS A 179 11.69 11.57 1.76
C LYS A 179 12.02 10.97 3.13
N GLU A 180 13.05 11.49 3.78
CA GLU A 180 13.27 11.18 5.20
C GLU A 180 11.96 11.37 5.95
N LEU A 181 11.34 10.25 6.35
CA LEU A 181 10.13 10.29 7.14
C LEU A 181 10.43 11.08 8.41
N LYS A 182 9.58 12.04 8.70
CA LYS A 182 9.66 12.77 9.95
C LYS A 182 9.39 11.81 11.11
N PRO A 183 9.94 12.05 12.31
CA PRO A 183 9.80 11.12 13.42
C PRO A 183 8.37 10.65 13.67
N TRP A 184 7.40 11.55 13.58
CA TRP A 184 5.99 11.21 13.79
C TRP A 184 5.36 10.40 12.64
N GLU A 185 5.91 10.45 11.45
CA GLU A 185 5.47 9.65 10.31
C GLU A 185 5.99 8.21 10.39
N MET A 186 7.07 8.00 11.16
CA MET A 186 7.69 6.68 11.37
C MET A 186 6.97 5.83 12.43
N LEU A 187 6.13 6.44 13.29
CA LEU A 187 5.52 5.73 14.43
C LEU A 187 4.66 4.53 13.99
N SER A 188 4.05 4.57 12.82
CA SER A 188 3.23 3.47 12.29
C SER A 188 4.00 2.19 11.98
N GLY A 189 5.30 2.31 11.71
CA GLY A 189 6.18 1.18 11.40
C GLY A 189 6.83 0.53 12.63
N PHE A 190 6.34 0.78 13.83
CA PHE A 190 6.99 0.37 15.09
C PHE A 190 7.19 -1.14 15.24
N PHE A 191 6.37 -1.97 14.60
CA PHE A 191 6.46 -3.43 14.70
C PHE A 191 7.79 -4.00 14.17
N ASP A 192 8.41 -3.29 13.21
CA ASP A 192 9.65 -3.72 12.56
C ASP A 192 10.87 -2.94 13.10
N MET A 193 10.71 -2.18 14.20
CA MET A 193 11.78 -1.35 14.75
C MET A 193 12.43 -1.96 15.98
N GLU A 194 13.74 -1.81 16.08
CA GLU A 194 14.45 -2.05 17.33
C GLU A 194 14.01 -1.05 18.41
N GLN A 195 13.92 -1.51 19.66
CA GLN A 195 13.41 -0.71 20.79
C GLN A 195 14.14 0.63 20.93
N GLN A 196 15.47 0.66 20.85
CA GLN A 196 16.25 1.89 20.97
C GLN A 196 15.93 2.92 19.88
N LYS A 197 15.67 2.43 18.65
CA LYS A 197 15.26 3.27 17.53
C LYS A 197 13.86 3.83 17.76
N LEU A 198 12.93 3.02 18.23
CA LEU A 198 11.58 3.45 18.54
C LEU A 198 11.56 4.51 19.66
N GLU A 199 12.31 4.31 20.75
CA GLU A 199 12.45 5.30 21.82
C GLU A 199 12.98 6.64 21.31
N SER A 200 14.01 6.62 20.46
CA SER A 200 14.56 7.82 19.84
C SER A 200 13.52 8.55 18.98
N ILE A 201 12.72 7.82 18.20
CA ILE A 201 11.64 8.36 17.36
C ILE A 201 10.55 8.98 18.25
N CYS A 202 10.15 8.31 19.34
CA CYS A 202 9.17 8.83 20.29
C CYS A 202 9.62 10.14 20.92
N GLN A 203 10.86 10.21 21.39
CA GLN A 203 11.44 11.43 21.97
C GLN A 203 11.50 12.57 20.95
N ALA A 204 11.96 12.28 19.71
CA ALA A 204 11.98 13.24 18.62
C ALA A 204 10.57 13.74 18.25
N THR A 205 9.58 12.86 18.32
CA THR A 205 8.16 13.21 18.07
C THR A 205 7.62 14.12 19.17
N ILE A 206 7.84 13.81 20.45
CA ILE A 206 7.47 14.70 21.56
C ILE A 206 8.09 16.09 21.37
N LYS A 207 9.40 16.15 21.08
CA LYS A 207 10.07 17.40 20.79
C LYS A 207 9.42 18.16 19.64
N ALA A 208 9.06 17.47 18.55
CA ALA A 208 8.40 18.08 17.41
C ALA A 208 7.00 18.63 17.74
N ILE A 209 6.25 17.97 18.62
CA ILE A 209 4.97 18.46 19.15
C ILE A 209 5.20 19.77 19.94
N LEU A 210 6.14 19.76 20.89
CA LEU A 210 6.43 20.91 21.75
C LEU A 210 6.99 22.09 20.97
N ASP A 211 7.86 21.84 19.99
CA ASP A 211 8.44 22.84 19.08
C ASP A 211 7.44 23.35 18.02
N LYS A 212 6.18 22.91 18.06
CA LYS A 212 5.12 23.26 17.10
C LYS A 212 5.47 22.95 15.63
N LYS A 213 6.27 21.92 15.39
CA LYS A 213 6.69 21.50 14.04
C LYS A 213 5.58 20.74 13.30
N ILE A 214 4.71 20.04 14.03
CA ILE A 214 3.54 19.35 13.47
C ILE A 214 2.44 20.40 13.30
N LYS A 215 2.12 20.73 12.03
CA LYS A 215 1.16 21.78 11.68
C LYS A 215 -0.23 21.22 11.36
N ASP A 216 -0.27 19.99 10.93
CA ASP A 216 -1.49 19.28 10.55
C ASP A 216 -2.14 18.66 11.79
N ALA A 217 -3.45 18.87 11.94
CA ALA A 217 -4.19 18.43 13.11
C ALA A 217 -4.33 16.90 13.18
N TYR A 218 -4.47 16.24 12.01
CA TYR A 218 -4.53 14.80 11.93
C TYR A 218 -3.20 14.17 12.33
N GLN A 219 -2.08 14.68 11.81
CA GLN A 219 -0.74 14.20 12.18
C GLN A 219 -0.45 14.41 13.66
N LEU A 220 -0.90 15.51 14.25
CA LEU A 220 -0.76 15.75 15.69
C LEU A 220 -1.53 14.71 16.50
N GLY A 221 -2.82 14.53 16.19
CA GLY A 221 -3.67 13.55 16.88
C GLY A 221 -3.16 12.13 16.76
N TYR A 222 -2.74 11.74 15.56
CA TYR A 222 -2.16 10.45 15.26
C TYR A 222 -0.87 10.19 16.07
N SER A 223 0.02 11.18 16.12
CA SER A 223 1.25 11.10 16.91
C SER A 223 1.00 10.89 18.40
N ILE A 224 0.03 11.63 18.94
CA ILE A 224 -0.35 11.53 20.35
C ILE A 224 -0.99 10.17 20.66
N ALA A 225 -1.83 9.64 19.76
CA ALA A 225 -2.44 8.33 19.92
C ALA A 225 -1.37 7.22 19.99
N TYR A 226 -0.37 7.22 19.10
CA TYR A 226 0.72 6.26 19.18
C TYR A 226 1.56 6.39 20.45
N LEU A 227 1.97 7.60 20.84
CA LEU A 227 2.73 7.83 22.05
C LEU A 227 1.95 7.36 23.30
N SER A 228 0.64 7.60 23.34
CA SER A 228 -0.23 7.15 24.42
C SER A 228 -0.36 5.63 24.46
N TYR A 229 -0.46 5.01 23.29
CA TYR A 229 -0.48 3.56 23.18
C TYR A 229 0.82 2.93 23.69
N PHE A 230 1.97 3.47 23.29
CA PHE A 230 3.28 2.97 23.73
C PHE A 230 3.48 3.09 25.26
N ASP A 231 2.95 4.17 25.86
CA ASP A 231 2.93 4.30 27.33
C ASP A 231 2.01 3.24 27.96
N ALA A 232 0.82 3.02 27.41
CA ALA A 232 -0.16 2.08 27.93
C ALA A 232 0.36 0.62 27.92
N ILE A 233 1.12 0.23 26.89
CA ILE A 233 1.71 -1.12 26.77
C ILE A 233 3.12 -1.21 27.36
N GLY A 234 3.64 -0.13 27.96
CA GLY A 234 4.91 -0.11 28.66
C GLY A 234 6.16 -0.09 27.78
N ILE A 235 6.02 0.18 26.47
CA ILE A 235 7.15 0.28 25.54
C ILE A 235 7.89 1.61 25.71
N PHE A 236 7.15 2.71 25.98
CA PHE A 236 7.71 4.04 26.11
C PHE A 236 6.92 4.87 27.13
N SER A 237 7.56 5.30 28.22
CA SER A 237 6.88 5.95 29.36
C SER A 237 7.24 7.44 29.54
N ASP A 238 8.14 7.97 28.73
CA ASP A 238 8.62 9.37 28.87
C ASP A 238 7.62 10.44 28.40
N ILE A 239 6.43 10.05 27.95
CA ILE A 239 5.37 11.00 27.58
C ILE A 239 4.76 11.69 28.81
N LYS A 240 4.69 11.03 29.95
CA LYS A 240 4.00 11.51 31.17
C LYS A 240 4.42 12.92 31.62
N PRO A 241 5.72 13.28 31.66
CA PRO A 241 6.14 14.63 32.01
C PRO A 241 5.64 15.72 31.06
N HIS A 242 5.26 15.36 29.85
CA HIS A 242 4.92 16.28 28.75
C HIS A 242 3.39 16.43 28.54
N ILE A 243 2.56 15.66 29.25
CA ILE A 243 1.10 15.62 29.04
C ILE A 243 0.48 17.03 29.11
N SER A 244 0.82 17.82 30.13
CA SER A 244 0.25 19.17 30.29
C SER A 244 0.60 20.08 29.11
N SER A 245 1.85 20.03 28.62
CA SER A 245 2.29 20.81 27.45
C SER A 245 1.66 20.33 26.16
N ILE A 246 1.45 19.03 26.00
CA ILE A 246 0.75 18.44 24.86
C ILE A 246 -0.72 18.88 24.83
N LYS A 247 -1.41 18.89 25.98
CA LYS A 247 -2.81 19.40 26.10
C LYS A 247 -2.91 20.86 25.67
N VAL A 248 -1.99 21.71 26.11
CA VAL A 248 -1.92 23.11 25.67
C VAL A 248 -1.76 23.20 24.15
N ARG A 249 -0.90 22.36 23.58
CA ARG A 249 -0.68 22.33 22.13
C ARG A 249 -1.92 21.90 21.34
N ILE A 250 -2.67 20.92 21.85
CA ILE A 250 -3.94 20.49 21.26
C ILE A 250 -4.96 21.64 21.32
N ALA A 251 -5.11 22.30 22.47
CA ALA A 251 -6.02 23.43 22.62
C ALA A 251 -5.68 24.58 21.66
N GLU A 252 -4.40 24.90 21.51
CA GLU A 252 -3.94 25.89 20.51
C GLU A 252 -4.31 25.45 19.07
N MET A 253 -4.15 24.18 18.74
CA MET A 253 -4.48 23.65 17.42
C MET A 253 -5.98 23.75 17.17
N ILE A 254 -6.81 23.30 18.11
CA ILE A 254 -8.29 23.38 18.01
C ILE A 254 -8.74 24.83 17.81
N ASN A 255 -8.18 25.76 18.59
CA ASN A 255 -8.55 27.17 18.50
C ASN A 255 -8.07 27.84 17.19
N SER A 256 -7.07 27.28 16.53
CA SER A 256 -6.54 27.80 15.25
C SER A 256 -7.26 27.21 14.03
N GLN A 257 -8.04 26.14 14.18
CA GLN A 257 -8.73 25.49 13.09
C GLN A 257 -9.99 26.28 12.69
N THR A 258 -10.15 26.47 11.41
CA THR A 258 -11.29 27.18 10.80
C THR A 258 -12.33 26.24 10.22
N SER A 259 -12.03 24.93 10.12
CA SER A 259 -12.84 23.90 9.49
C SER A 259 -13.42 22.93 10.52
N LEU A 260 -14.75 22.78 10.52
CA LEU A 260 -15.46 21.76 11.29
C LEU A 260 -14.99 20.32 10.91
N GLU A 261 -14.60 20.12 9.67
CA GLU A 261 -14.16 18.81 9.16
C GLU A 261 -12.85 18.37 9.82
N GLU A 262 -11.89 19.26 9.98
CA GLU A 262 -10.62 18.99 10.69
C GLU A 262 -10.86 18.69 12.17
N LEU A 263 -11.81 19.36 12.82
CA LEU A 263 -12.21 19.08 14.20
C LEU A 263 -12.86 17.70 14.34
N TYR A 264 -13.70 17.29 13.38
CA TYR A 264 -14.29 15.94 13.35
C TYR A 264 -13.24 14.86 13.13
N GLN A 265 -12.26 15.10 12.28
CA GLN A 265 -11.14 14.17 12.07
C GLN A 265 -10.30 14.01 13.33
N LEU A 266 -9.96 15.10 14.03
CA LEU A 266 -9.27 15.05 15.31
C LEU A 266 -10.07 14.24 16.34
N ARG A 267 -11.37 14.53 16.51
CA ARG A 267 -12.25 13.81 17.41
C ARG A 267 -12.30 12.30 17.07
N GLY A 268 -12.39 11.96 15.79
CA GLY A 268 -12.40 10.58 15.32
C GLY A 268 -11.13 9.82 15.72
N LEU A 269 -9.97 10.45 15.62
CA LEU A 269 -8.70 9.85 16.03
C LEU A 269 -8.61 9.57 17.53
N PHE A 270 -9.13 10.46 18.37
CA PHE A 270 -9.14 10.27 19.82
C PHE A 270 -10.19 9.26 20.31
N ILE A 271 -11.30 9.11 19.59
CA ILE A 271 -12.37 8.17 19.95
C ILE A 271 -12.13 6.77 19.40
N SER A 272 -11.69 6.66 18.14
CA SER A 272 -11.53 5.36 17.45
C SER A 272 -10.13 4.77 17.57
N GLY A 273 -9.16 5.55 18.04
CA GLY A 273 -7.75 5.18 17.99
C GLY A 273 -7.21 5.13 16.55
N CYS A 274 -5.91 4.98 16.42
CA CYS A 274 -5.31 4.53 15.16
C CYS A 274 -5.74 3.06 14.94
N ASN A 275 -5.85 2.60 13.70
CA ASN A 275 -6.32 1.25 13.31
C ASN A 275 -5.63 0.06 14.03
N TYR A 276 -4.59 0.30 14.82
CA TYR A 276 -3.84 -0.67 15.63
C TYR A 276 -3.93 -0.42 17.14
N VAL A 277 -4.52 0.70 17.55
CA VAL A 277 -4.73 1.06 18.96
C VAL A 277 -6.17 0.69 19.29
N THR A 278 -6.36 -0.49 19.83
CA THR A 278 -7.69 -0.93 20.25
C THR A 278 -8.20 -0.03 21.37
N THR A 279 -9.47 0.34 21.30
CA THR A 279 -10.20 1.22 22.21
C THR A 279 -10.28 0.73 23.67
N ASP A 280 -9.74 -0.44 23.98
CA ASP A 280 -9.74 -1.00 25.33
C ASP A 280 -8.65 -0.40 26.24
N SER A 281 -7.66 0.30 25.69
CA SER A 281 -6.68 1.04 26.48
C SER A 281 -7.15 2.46 26.72
N LYS A 282 -7.97 2.68 27.73
CA LYS A 282 -8.23 4.02 28.28
C LYS A 282 -6.90 4.62 28.71
N THR A 283 -6.37 5.54 27.90
CA THR A 283 -5.16 6.25 28.27
C THR A 283 -5.57 7.56 28.96
N PRO A 284 -4.86 8.00 30.00
CA PRO A 284 -5.18 9.26 30.71
C PRO A 284 -5.23 10.50 29.81
N ILE A 285 -4.57 10.43 28.62
CA ILE A 285 -4.55 11.54 27.66
C ILE A 285 -5.82 11.57 26.84
N THR A 286 -6.37 10.40 26.46
CA THR A 286 -7.58 10.32 25.63
C THR A 286 -8.84 10.63 26.42
N ASP A 287 -8.96 10.18 27.67
CA ASP A 287 -10.12 10.46 28.52
C ASP A 287 -10.25 11.97 28.81
N ASP A 288 -9.13 12.66 29.05
CA ASP A 288 -9.13 14.10 29.35
C ASP A 288 -9.33 15.01 28.12
N ILE A 289 -9.19 14.50 26.89
CA ILE A 289 -9.38 15.28 25.65
C ILE A 289 -10.79 15.16 25.12
N VAL A 290 -11.46 14.04 25.38
CA VAL A 290 -12.86 13.81 24.95
C VAL A 290 -13.84 14.68 25.74
N ASP A 291 -13.47 15.12 26.95
CA ASP A 291 -14.30 15.98 27.81
C ASP A 291 -14.10 17.48 27.51
N TYR A 292 -13.28 17.89 26.57
CA TYR A 292 -13.05 19.26 26.11
C TYR A 292 -13.80 19.53 24.80
#